data_ce91bc7d778ebfdd99fb0d4a843b833e
#
_entry.id   ce91bc7d778ebfdd99fb0d4a843b833e
#
_cell.length_a   1.000
_cell.length_b   1.000
_cell.length_c   1.000
_cell.angle_alpha   90.00
_cell.angle_beta   90.00
_cell.angle_gamma   90.00
#
_symmetry.space_group_name_H-M   'P 1'
#
loop_
_entity.id
_entity.type
_entity.pdbx_description
1 polymer ?
#
loop_
_entity_poly.entity_id
_entity_poly.type
_entity_poly.pdbx_seq_one_letter_code
_entity_poly.pdbx_strand_id
1 'polypeptide(L)'
;RGGILRRGLPLRRASAALVTNVAADHLGNYGINTVEDLALAKFSVHRTLADDGILVLNADDELVVAEASRIQTKLCWFSLNSNATQIISSKSEGISCAWLENSSLMYFDGKQTDLVINVQEIPLTMGGAAQYNVRNALGALCISRALGLSNDAIRMGLSQFNSNPKDNPGRCNEFSVNGARVFVDFAHNPHSISAVTEAMASIPAKKRFILMGIGGDRSDQAIRNSTQSALSLQPDYFVAVELPEYLRGRESGEVSQLIADQCRTHGLSQDQIITSDSPLTGVEVVLEKLQPGDLALLLILSDRKQIFKMLEDFST
;
A
#
# COMPACT_ATOMS: atom_id res chain seq x y z
N ARG A 1 -1.07 0.54 -14.30
CA ARG A 1 -2.36 0.84 -14.94
C ARG A 1 -2.21 1.79 -16.13
N GLY A 2 -1.81 3.04 -15.93
CA GLY A 2 -1.62 3.98 -17.03
C GLY A 2 -0.69 3.48 -18.12
N GLY A 3 0.32 2.68 -17.78
CA GLY A 3 1.19 2.02 -18.75
C GLY A 3 0.45 1.03 -19.64
N ILE A 4 -0.41 0.19 -19.07
CA ILE A 4 -1.21 -0.80 -19.82
C ILE A 4 -2.16 -0.08 -20.80
N LEU A 5 -2.87 0.94 -20.32
CA LEU A 5 -3.85 1.67 -21.13
C LEU A 5 -3.19 2.51 -22.25
N ARG A 6 -1.97 3.00 -22.02
CA ARG A 6 -1.24 3.84 -22.99
C ARG A 6 -0.40 3.05 -23.98
N ARG A 7 0.20 1.93 -23.54
CA ARG A 7 1.25 1.20 -24.31
C ARG A 7 0.86 -0.24 -24.60
N GLY A 8 -0.28 -0.72 -24.07
CA GLY A 8 -0.67 -2.12 -24.11
C GLY A 8 0.14 -2.99 -23.14
N LEU A 9 0.00 -4.29 -23.33
CA LEU A 9 0.69 -5.30 -22.52
C LEU A 9 2.03 -5.66 -23.19
N PRO A 10 3.17 -5.44 -22.53
CA PRO A 10 4.49 -5.62 -23.16
C PRO A 10 4.93 -7.08 -23.26
N LEU A 11 4.28 -7.98 -22.52
CA LEU A 11 4.61 -9.40 -22.43
C LEU A 11 3.57 -10.26 -23.16
N ARG A 12 4.05 -11.38 -23.70
CA ARG A 12 3.23 -12.48 -24.22
C ARG A 12 3.75 -13.78 -23.62
N ARG A 13 2.85 -14.71 -23.30
CA ARG A 13 3.18 -16.03 -22.74
C ARG A 13 3.87 -15.96 -21.38
N ALA A 14 3.34 -15.15 -20.46
CA ALA A 14 3.79 -15.12 -19.09
C ALA A 14 3.38 -16.41 -18.36
N SER A 15 4.27 -16.95 -17.52
CA SER A 15 3.98 -18.14 -16.69
C SER A 15 3.02 -17.82 -15.54
N ALA A 16 3.02 -16.58 -15.06
CA ALA A 16 2.12 -16.15 -13.99
C ALA A 16 1.79 -14.66 -14.11
N ALA A 17 0.63 -14.28 -13.61
CA ALA A 17 0.20 -12.89 -13.41
C ALA A 17 -0.49 -12.77 -12.05
N LEU A 18 -0.49 -11.57 -11.47
CA LEU A 18 -1.07 -11.30 -10.15
C LEU A 18 -1.96 -10.05 -10.20
N VAL A 19 -3.17 -10.15 -9.61
CA VAL A 19 -4.00 -9.01 -9.25
C VAL A 19 -4.17 -8.99 -7.74
N THR A 20 -3.62 -7.96 -7.09
CA THR A 20 -3.59 -7.85 -5.63
C THR A 20 -4.89 -7.31 -5.05
N ASN A 21 -5.39 -6.22 -5.62
CA ASN A 21 -6.62 -5.56 -5.17
C ASN A 21 -7.13 -4.57 -6.23
N VAL A 22 -8.41 -4.21 -6.11
CA VAL A 22 -9.05 -3.15 -6.88
C VAL A 22 -9.68 -2.15 -5.92
N ALA A 23 -9.19 -0.91 -5.93
CA ALA A 23 -9.75 0.18 -5.15
C ALA A 23 -9.81 1.44 -6.02
N ALA A 24 -10.73 2.35 -5.71
CA ALA A 24 -10.89 3.61 -6.43
C ALA A 24 -9.59 4.42 -6.43
N ASP A 25 -9.03 4.63 -7.61
CA ASP A 25 -7.81 5.41 -7.80
C ASP A 25 -7.73 5.92 -9.23
N HIS A 26 -7.48 7.22 -9.42
CA HIS A 26 -7.40 7.88 -10.72
C HIS A 26 -8.62 7.62 -11.64
N LEU A 27 -9.82 7.58 -11.10
CA LEU A 27 -11.04 7.54 -11.90
C LEU A 27 -11.15 8.82 -12.73
N GLY A 28 -11.81 8.73 -13.91
CA GLY A 28 -11.88 9.79 -14.90
C GLY A 28 -10.71 9.80 -15.91
N ASN A 29 -9.63 9.06 -15.67
CA ASN A 29 -8.49 8.99 -16.56
C ASN A 29 -8.62 7.83 -17.56
N TYR A 30 -8.28 8.06 -18.85
CA TYR A 30 -8.25 7.04 -19.91
C TYR A 30 -9.58 6.28 -20.11
N GLY A 31 -10.72 6.94 -19.87
CA GLY A 31 -12.04 6.32 -20.00
C GLY A 31 -12.42 5.36 -18.86
N ILE A 32 -11.64 5.30 -17.79
CA ILE A 32 -11.93 4.53 -16.59
C ILE A 32 -12.70 5.40 -15.62
N ASN A 33 -14.03 5.26 -15.60
CA ASN A 33 -14.91 6.13 -14.81
C ASN A 33 -15.42 5.46 -13.53
N THR A 34 -15.44 4.13 -13.49
CA THR A 34 -15.94 3.34 -12.37
C THR A 34 -14.86 2.41 -11.82
N VAL A 35 -15.07 1.84 -10.64
CA VAL A 35 -14.16 0.87 -10.03
C VAL A 35 -14.21 -0.45 -10.80
N GLU A 36 -15.36 -0.78 -11.39
CA GLU A 36 -15.58 -1.94 -12.25
C GLU A 36 -14.75 -1.81 -13.55
N ASP A 37 -14.77 -0.63 -14.21
CA ASP A 37 -13.90 -0.35 -15.36
C ASP A 37 -12.42 -0.54 -14.98
N LEU A 38 -12.06 -0.09 -13.77
CA LEU A 38 -10.70 -0.25 -13.25
C LEU A 38 -10.36 -1.72 -13.01
N ALA A 39 -11.31 -2.53 -12.52
CA ALA A 39 -11.14 -3.97 -12.38
C ALA A 39 -10.86 -4.62 -13.74
N LEU A 40 -11.67 -4.36 -14.75
CA LEU A 40 -11.47 -4.85 -16.12
C LEU A 40 -10.08 -4.47 -16.66
N ALA A 41 -9.66 -3.21 -16.45
CA ALA A 41 -8.34 -2.74 -16.88
C ALA A 41 -7.20 -3.47 -16.18
N LYS A 42 -7.29 -3.71 -14.87
CA LYS A 42 -6.29 -4.47 -14.11
C LYS A 42 -6.27 -5.95 -14.51
N PHE A 43 -7.44 -6.54 -14.70
CA PHE A 43 -7.56 -7.95 -15.11
C PHE A 43 -7.04 -8.22 -16.52
N SER A 44 -6.89 -7.19 -17.38
CA SER A 44 -6.30 -7.36 -18.71
C SER A 44 -4.94 -8.09 -18.68
N VAL A 45 -4.22 -8.11 -17.55
CA VAL A 45 -2.96 -8.86 -17.38
C VAL A 45 -3.12 -10.37 -17.65
N HIS A 46 -4.31 -10.95 -17.43
CA HIS A 46 -4.54 -12.38 -17.73
C HIS A 46 -4.31 -12.72 -19.20
N ARG A 47 -4.50 -11.74 -20.12
CA ARG A 47 -4.27 -11.93 -21.57
C ARG A 47 -2.83 -12.13 -21.94
N THR A 48 -1.89 -11.89 -21.02
CA THR A 48 -0.47 -12.17 -21.22
C THR A 48 -0.09 -13.60 -20.89
N LEU A 49 -0.96 -14.35 -20.19
CA LEU A 49 -0.65 -15.69 -19.74
C LEU A 49 -0.47 -16.66 -20.91
N ALA A 50 0.45 -17.59 -20.76
CA ALA A 50 0.55 -18.78 -21.59
C ALA A 50 -0.66 -19.73 -21.29
N ASP A 51 -0.87 -20.74 -22.14
CA ASP A 51 -1.99 -21.69 -22.01
C ASP A 51 -1.99 -22.44 -20.66
N ASP A 52 -0.82 -22.65 -20.08
CA ASP A 52 -0.58 -23.27 -18.77
C ASP A 52 -0.32 -22.25 -17.65
N GLY A 53 -0.34 -20.97 -17.98
CA GLY A 53 -0.07 -19.88 -17.05
C GLY A 53 -1.10 -19.75 -15.91
N ILE A 54 -0.68 -19.22 -14.77
CA ILE A 54 -1.47 -19.14 -13.54
C ILE A 54 -1.80 -17.68 -13.24
N LEU A 55 -3.07 -17.39 -12.99
CA LEU A 55 -3.53 -16.10 -12.49
C LEU A 55 -3.68 -16.17 -10.96
N VAL A 56 -2.84 -15.40 -10.26
CA VAL A 56 -2.87 -15.29 -8.80
C VAL A 56 -3.82 -14.16 -8.39
N LEU A 57 -4.75 -14.44 -7.48
CA LEU A 57 -5.84 -13.55 -7.13
C LEU A 57 -6.06 -13.45 -5.62
N ASN A 58 -6.40 -12.25 -5.17
CA ASN A 58 -6.76 -11.98 -3.78
C ASN A 58 -8.23 -12.29 -3.53
N ALA A 59 -8.52 -13.26 -2.66
CA ALA A 59 -9.87 -13.63 -2.27
C ALA A 59 -10.52 -12.67 -1.26
N ASP A 60 -9.73 -11.76 -0.66
CA ASP A 60 -10.24 -10.75 0.28
C ASP A 60 -10.82 -9.50 -0.44
N ASP A 61 -10.71 -9.42 -1.77
CA ASP A 61 -11.20 -8.30 -2.57
C ASP A 61 -12.39 -8.74 -3.41
N GLU A 62 -13.57 -8.19 -3.10
CA GLU A 62 -14.83 -8.58 -3.75
C GLU A 62 -14.84 -8.33 -5.26
N LEU A 63 -14.20 -7.24 -5.71
CA LEU A 63 -14.10 -6.94 -7.15
C LEU A 63 -13.16 -7.90 -7.87
N VAL A 64 -12.10 -8.33 -7.20
CA VAL A 64 -11.20 -9.36 -7.72
C VAL A 64 -11.94 -10.69 -7.84
N VAL A 65 -12.71 -11.08 -6.83
CA VAL A 65 -13.52 -12.30 -6.85
C VAL A 65 -14.59 -12.24 -7.95
N ALA A 66 -15.29 -11.12 -8.09
CA ALA A 66 -16.33 -10.93 -9.10
C ALA A 66 -15.77 -11.04 -10.53
N GLU A 67 -14.65 -10.37 -10.82
CA GLU A 67 -14.02 -10.42 -12.15
C GLU A 67 -13.42 -11.80 -12.47
N ALA A 68 -12.93 -12.53 -11.49
CA ALA A 68 -12.39 -13.88 -11.69
C ALA A 68 -13.40 -14.85 -12.29
N SER A 69 -14.69 -14.70 -11.97
CA SER A 69 -15.77 -15.55 -12.50
C SER A 69 -15.94 -15.47 -14.03
N ARG A 70 -15.40 -14.42 -14.65
CA ARG A 70 -15.49 -14.17 -16.10
C ARG A 70 -14.28 -14.71 -16.86
N ILE A 71 -13.31 -15.29 -16.18
CA ILE A 71 -12.03 -15.67 -16.77
C ILE A 71 -11.85 -17.19 -16.73
N GLN A 72 -11.49 -17.75 -17.87
CA GLN A 72 -11.18 -19.17 -18.01
C GLN A 72 -9.66 -19.37 -18.07
N THR A 73 -9.03 -19.48 -16.92
CA THR A 73 -7.60 -19.79 -16.77
C THR A 73 -7.35 -20.49 -15.45
N LYS A 74 -6.17 -21.06 -15.26
CA LYS A 74 -5.78 -21.64 -13.97
C LYS A 74 -5.65 -20.54 -12.93
N LEU A 75 -6.34 -20.69 -11.81
CA LEU A 75 -6.31 -19.73 -10.71
C LEU A 75 -5.47 -20.26 -9.54
N CYS A 76 -4.87 -19.34 -8.79
CA CYS A 76 -4.29 -19.57 -7.48
C CYS A 76 -4.78 -18.45 -6.55
N TRP A 77 -5.54 -18.78 -5.52
CA TRP A 77 -6.09 -17.81 -4.59
C TRP A 77 -5.19 -17.60 -3.38
N PHE A 78 -5.19 -16.36 -2.86
CA PHE A 78 -4.65 -16.07 -1.54
C PHE A 78 -5.62 -15.23 -0.71
N SER A 79 -5.55 -15.39 0.63
CA SER A 79 -6.42 -14.69 1.58
C SER A 79 -5.77 -14.53 2.95
N LEU A 80 -6.12 -13.47 3.69
CA LEU A 80 -5.83 -13.37 5.12
C LEU A 80 -6.73 -14.30 5.96
N ASN A 81 -7.80 -14.82 5.38
CA ASN A 81 -8.78 -15.67 6.06
C ASN A 81 -8.70 -17.12 5.54
N SER A 82 -8.28 -18.04 6.40
CA SER A 82 -8.24 -19.49 6.09
C SER A 82 -9.61 -20.08 5.74
N ASN A 83 -10.71 -19.42 6.12
CA ASN A 83 -12.09 -19.82 5.88
C ASN A 83 -12.73 -19.10 4.68
N ALA A 84 -11.96 -18.31 3.89
CA ALA A 84 -12.47 -17.73 2.67
C ALA A 84 -12.97 -18.82 1.71
N THR A 85 -14.13 -18.59 1.09
CA THR A 85 -14.78 -19.55 0.19
C THR A 85 -13.83 -20.08 -0.89
N GLN A 86 -13.03 -19.16 -1.50
CA GLN A 86 -12.05 -19.48 -2.54
C GLN A 86 -10.93 -20.40 -2.03
N ILE A 87 -10.49 -20.22 -0.76
CA ILE A 87 -9.48 -21.07 -0.13
C ILE A 87 -10.03 -22.46 0.14
N ILE A 88 -11.25 -22.54 0.70
CA ILE A 88 -11.92 -23.82 0.99
C ILE A 88 -12.16 -24.61 -0.32
N SER A 89 -12.74 -23.96 -1.35
CA SER A 89 -12.98 -24.59 -2.64
C SER A 89 -11.68 -25.06 -3.31
N SER A 90 -10.63 -24.21 -3.32
CA SER A 90 -9.34 -24.59 -3.88
C SER A 90 -8.76 -25.84 -3.23
N LYS A 91 -8.81 -25.94 -1.89
CA LYS A 91 -8.33 -27.12 -1.16
C LYS A 91 -9.14 -28.36 -1.50
N SER A 92 -10.46 -28.25 -1.60
CA SER A 92 -11.33 -29.39 -1.94
C SER A 92 -11.16 -29.90 -3.38
N GLU A 93 -10.79 -28.99 -4.30
CA GLU A 93 -10.59 -29.27 -5.72
C GLU A 93 -9.14 -29.63 -6.08
N GLY A 94 -8.23 -29.65 -5.11
CA GLY A 94 -6.80 -29.90 -5.34
C GLY A 94 -6.10 -28.77 -6.11
N ILE A 95 -6.59 -27.53 -5.97
CA ILE A 95 -6.03 -26.34 -6.61
C ILE A 95 -5.14 -25.60 -5.61
N SER A 96 -3.97 -25.14 -6.06
CA SER A 96 -3.02 -24.43 -5.21
C SER A 96 -3.58 -23.12 -4.68
N CYS A 97 -3.33 -22.83 -3.39
CA CYS A 97 -3.74 -21.58 -2.74
C CYS A 97 -2.86 -21.28 -1.52
N ALA A 98 -2.93 -20.03 -1.03
CA ALA A 98 -2.21 -19.61 0.17
C ALA A 98 -3.14 -18.84 1.12
N TRP A 99 -2.84 -18.89 2.43
CA TRP A 99 -3.61 -18.14 3.42
C TRP A 99 -2.79 -17.82 4.65
N LEU A 100 -3.29 -16.90 5.45
CA LEU A 100 -2.77 -16.62 6.78
C LEU A 100 -3.46 -17.52 7.81
N GLU A 101 -2.69 -18.22 8.63
CA GLU A 101 -3.18 -19.01 9.75
C GLU A 101 -2.17 -18.98 10.89
N ASN A 102 -2.63 -18.65 12.10
CA ASN A 102 -1.78 -18.58 13.30
C ASN A 102 -0.50 -17.78 13.08
N SER A 103 -0.62 -16.59 12.48
CA SER A 103 0.50 -15.70 12.12
C SER A 103 1.53 -16.32 11.15
N SER A 104 1.16 -17.35 10.43
CA SER A 104 2.01 -18.01 9.44
C SER A 104 1.39 -18.00 8.06
N LEU A 105 2.22 -17.79 7.04
CA LEU A 105 1.83 -17.95 5.64
C LEU A 105 1.83 -19.44 5.31
N MET A 106 0.66 -19.97 5.01
CA MET A 106 0.42 -21.35 4.61
C MET A 106 0.29 -21.44 3.10
N TYR A 107 0.76 -22.53 2.51
CA TYR A 107 0.60 -22.82 1.09
C TYR A 107 0.16 -24.26 0.86
N PHE A 108 -0.89 -24.44 0.08
CA PHE A 108 -1.35 -25.73 -0.41
C PHE A 108 -0.97 -25.86 -1.88
N ASP A 109 -0.27 -26.92 -2.25
CA ASP A 109 0.24 -27.15 -3.60
C ASP A 109 -0.72 -27.96 -4.50
N GLY A 110 -1.91 -28.29 -3.99
CA GLY A 110 -2.88 -29.19 -4.59
C GLY A 110 -2.88 -30.60 -3.99
N LYS A 111 -1.91 -30.92 -3.13
CA LYS A 111 -1.76 -32.24 -2.47
C LYS A 111 -1.47 -32.14 -0.99
N GLN A 112 -0.54 -31.27 -0.63
CA GLN A 112 -0.10 -31.09 0.76
C GLN A 112 -0.06 -29.62 1.14
N THR A 113 -0.18 -29.35 2.45
CA THR A 113 -0.09 -28.02 3.02
C THR A 113 1.25 -27.85 3.73
N ASP A 114 1.95 -26.77 3.39
CA ASP A 114 3.22 -26.41 4.02
C ASP A 114 3.06 -25.09 4.78
N LEU A 115 3.68 -24.98 5.97
CA LEU A 115 3.97 -23.71 6.59
C LEU A 115 5.22 -23.13 5.91
N VAL A 116 5.09 -21.94 5.28
CA VAL A 116 6.19 -21.33 4.54
C VAL A 116 7.03 -20.42 5.43
N ILE A 117 6.40 -19.46 6.13
CA ILE A 117 7.09 -18.50 6.99
C ILE A 117 6.12 -17.86 8.00
N ASN A 118 6.61 -17.51 9.19
CA ASN A 118 5.83 -16.70 10.14
C ASN A 118 5.91 -15.21 9.75
N VAL A 119 4.82 -14.45 9.92
CA VAL A 119 4.78 -13.02 9.58
C VAL A 119 5.76 -12.19 10.38
N GLN A 120 6.14 -12.63 11.58
CA GLN A 120 7.15 -11.97 12.42
C GLN A 120 8.55 -12.04 11.82
N GLU A 121 8.81 -13.01 10.96
CA GLU A 121 10.08 -13.18 10.24
C GLU A 121 10.14 -12.34 8.96
N ILE A 122 9.04 -11.68 8.56
CA ILE A 122 8.95 -10.84 7.37
C ILE A 122 9.02 -9.36 7.79
N PRO A 123 10.15 -8.66 7.59
CA PRO A 123 10.33 -7.29 8.08
C PRO A 123 9.26 -6.32 7.61
N LEU A 124 8.78 -6.45 6.36
CA LEU A 124 7.75 -5.60 5.78
C LEU A 124 6.41 -5.65 6.52
N THR A 125 6.12 -6.73 7.24
CA THR A 125 4.82 -6.91 7.90
C THR A 125 4.73 -6.18 9.23
N MET A 126 5.84 -5.65 9.75
CA MET A 126 5.89 -5.01 11.08
C MET A 126 5.35 -5.93 12.18
N GLY A 127 5.81 -7.19 12.19
CA GLY A 127 5.31 -8.20 13.11
C GLY A 127 3.85 -8.64 12.85
N GLY A 128 3.33 -8.39 11.66
CA GLY A 128 1.95 -8.67 11.26
C GLY A 128 1.01 -7.46 11.35
N ALA A 129 1.45 -6.33 11.90
CA ALA A 129 0.63 -5.12 12.00
C ALA A 129 0.26 -4.53 10.63
N ALA A 130 1.19 -4.57 9.67
CA ALA A 130 0.97 -4.12 8.30
C ALA A 130 0.25 -5.21 7.47
N GLN A 131 -1.06 -5.38 7.71
CA GLN A 131 -1.89 -6.40 7.06
C GLN A 131 -1.84 -6.33 5.52
N TYR A 132 -1.72 -5.13 4.95
CA TYR A 132 -1.55 -4.97 3.50
C TYR A 132 -0.24 -5.60 3.00
N ASN A 133 0.83 -5.60 3.79
CA ASN A 133 2.08 -6.27 3.46
C ASN A 133 2.01 -7.78 3.70
N VAL A 134 1.20 -8.25 4.64
CA VAL A 134 0.90 -9.69 4.76
C VAL A 134 0.18 -10.18 3.50
N ARG A 135 -0.81 -9.45 2.98
CA ARG A 135 -1.46 -9.73 1.68
C ARG A 135 -0.46 -9.71 0.52
N ASN A 136 0.42 -8.71 0.47
CA ASN A 136 1.46 -8.63 -0.55
C ASN A 136 2.42 -9.84 -0.48
N ALA A 137 2.80 -10.28 0.72
CA ALA A 137 3.66 -11.44 0.93
C ALA A 137 2.96 -12.75 0.48
N LEU A 138 1.65 -12.92 0.76
CA LEU A 138 0.85 -14.03 0.25
C LEU A 138 0.80 -14.04 -1.28
N GLY A 139 0.56 -12.88 -1.91
CA GLY A 139 0.59 -12.75 -3.36
C GLY A 139 1.97 -13.06 -3.95
N ALA A 140 3.04 -12.59 -3.30
CA ALA A 140 4.43 -12.89 -3.68
C ALA A 140 4.75 -14.38 -3.54
N LEU A 141 4.30 -15.04 -2.47
CA LEU A 141 4.40 -16.48 -2.28
C LEU A 141 3.74 -17.24 -3.44
N CYS A 142 2.47 -16.93 -3.74
CA CYS A 142 1.72 -17.63 -4.80
C CYS A 142 2.38 -17.44 -6.18
N ILE A 143 2.78 -16.22 -6.55
CA ILE A 143 3.41 -15.99 -7.86
C ILE A 143 4.78 -16.66 -7.95
N SER A 144 5.56 -16.67 -6.86
CA SER A 144 6.85 -17.36 -6.82
C SER A 144 6.70 -18.89 -6.93
N ARG A 145 5.68 -19.47 -6.30
CA ARG A 145 5.34 -20.88 -6.44
C ARG A 145 4.90 -21.23 -7.88
N ALA A 146 4.11 -20.36 -8.50
CA ALA A 146 3.71 -20.50 -9.91
C ALA A 146 4.92 -20.44 -10.86
N LEU A 147 6.01 -19.77 -10.48
CA LEU A 147 7.28 -19.74 -11.21
C LEU A 147 8.22 -20.90 -10.84
N GLY A 148 7.81 -21.82 -9.96
CA GLY A 148 8.58 -23.02 -9.59
C GLY A 148 9.62 -22.83 -8.50
N LEU A 149 9.61 -21.71 -7.76
CA LEU A 149 10.54 -21.51 -6.65
C LEU A 149 10.17 -22.42 -5.45
N SER A 150 11.19 -22.88 -4.73
CA SER A 150 11.00 -23.66 -3.50
C SER A 150 10.53 -22.80 -2.33
N ASN A 151 9.90 -23.44 -1.32
CA ASN A 151 9.51 -22.74 -0.08
C ASN A 151 10.72 -22.10 0.64
N ASP A 152 11.89 -22.75 0.61
CA ASP A 152 13.11 -22.20 1.23
C ASP A 152 13.60 -20.94 0.52
N ALA A 153 13.59 -20.92 -0.81
CA ALA A 153 13.96 -19.72 -1.58
C ALA A 153 12.98 -18.56 -1.31
N ILE A 154 11.68 -18.86 -1.20
CA ILE A 154 10.65 -17.87 -0.90
C ILE A 154 10.80 -17.35 0.53
N ARG A 155 11.00 -18.24 1.50
CA ARG A 155 11.27 -17.87 2.91
C ARG A 155 12.46 -16.93 3.01
N MET A 156 13.57 -17.29 2.38
CA MET A 156 14.79 -16.47 2.36
C MET A 156 14.52 -15.09 1.72
N GLY A 157 13.82 -15.03 0.58
CA GLY A 157 13.49 -13.77 -0.07
C GLY A 157 12.59 -12.88 0.79
N LEU A 158 11.56 -13.44 1.40
CA LEU A 158 10.62 -12.68 2.26
C LEU A 158 11.28 -12.19 3.56
N SER A 159 12.17 -13.00 4.17
CA SER A 159 12.86 -12.64 5.43
C SER A 159 13.98 -11.61 5.24
N GLN A 160 14.54 -11.50 4.04
CA GLN A 160 15.63 -10.58 3.74
C GLN A 160 15.20 -9.25 3.13
N PHE A 161 13.97 -9.16 2.63
CA PHE A 161 13.46 -7.95 1.99
C PHE A 161 12.93 -6.95 3.03
N ASN A 162 13.56 -5.79 3.10
CA ASN A 162 13.31 -4.80 4.15
C ASN A 162 12.58 -3.54 3.66
N SER A 163 11.90 -2.85 4.61
CA SER A 163 11.32 -1.52 4.39
C SER A 163 12.36 -0.40 4.52
N ASN A 164 13.54 -0.57 3.94
CA ASN A 164 14.56 0.48 3.92
C ASN A 164 14.56 1.23 2.57
N PRO A 165 15.14 2.44 2.51
CA PRO A 165 15.18 3.23 1.28
C PRO A 165 15.88 2.56 0.09
N LYS A 166 16.80 1.62 0.35
CA LYS A 166 17.55 0.90 -0.67
C LYS A 166 16.72 -0.20 -1.33
N ASP A 167 16.03 -1.01 -0.53
CA ASP A 167 15.29 -2.17 -1.01
C ASP A 167 13.91 -1.78 -1.54
N ASN A 168 13.22 -0.85 -0.86
CA ASN A 168 11.84 -0.51 -1.17
C ASN A 168 11.56 0.99 -0.91
N PRO A 169 12.12 1.90 -1.72
CA PRO A 169 12.07 3.34 -1.46
C PRO A 169 10.65 3.92 -1.50
N GLY A 170 10.24 4.60 -0.43
CA GLY A 170 8.93 5.22 -0.27
C GLY A 170 7.82 4.20 0.04
N ARG A 171 8.15 3.10 0.66
CA ARG A 171 7.20 2.08 1.11
C ARG A 171 7.41 1.79 2.58
N CYS A 172 6.81 2.61 3.42
CA CYS A 172 6.89 2.53 4.87
C CYS A 172 8.33 2.47 5.40
N ASN A 173 9.23 3.29 4.81
CA ASN A 173 10.63 3.34 5.24
C ASN A 173 10.73 3.98 6.62
N GLU A 174 11.35 3.29 7.54
CA GLU A 174 11.53 3.73 8.92
C GLU A 174 12.88 4.42 9.12
N PHE A 175 12.86 5.57 9.80
CA PHE A 175 14.02 6.31 10.27
C PHE A 175 13.88 6.57 11.77
N SER A 176 15.00 6.59 12.48
CA SER A 176 15.07 7.02 13.89
C SER A 176 15.65 8.43 13.94
N VAL A 177 14.87 9.40 14.38
CA VAL A 177 15.27 10.80 14.46
C VAL A 177 15.04 11.32 15.87
N ASN A 178 16.10 11.72 16.56
CA ASN A 178 16.03 12.25 17.94
C ASN A 178 15.22 11.34 18.91
N GLY A 179 15.27 10.02 18.73
CA GLY A 179 14.51 9.06 19.51
C GLY A 179 13.02 8.98 19.18
N ALA A 180 12.58 9.64 18.11
CA ALA A 180 11.27 9.45 17.49
C ALA A 180 11.35 8.48 16.31
N ARG A 181 10.21 7.83 15.96
CA ARG A 181 10.08 6.97 14.79
C ARG A 181 9.44 7.74 13.65
N VAL A 182 10.10 7.80 12.52
CA VAL A 182 9.62 8.50 11.32
C VAL A 182 9.41 7.51 10.20
N PHE A 183 8.20 7.42 9.67
CA PHE A 183 7.84 6.53 8.56
C PHE A 183 7.56 7.34 7.30
N VAL A 184 8.19 6.94 6.19
CA VAL A 184 7.95 7.56 4.88
C VAL A 184 7.23 6.58 3.97
N ASP A 185 6.05 6.98 3.45
CA ASP A 185 5.26 6.18 2.51
C ASP A 185 4.78 7.02 1.32
N PHE A 186 4.42 6.34 0.23
CA PHE A 186 3.90 6.93 -1.01
C PHE A 186 2.37 6.80 -1.12
N ALA A 187 1.67 6.48 -0.04
CA ALA A 187 0.22 6.38 -0.06
C ALA A 187 -0.41 7.73 -0.45
N HIS A 188 -1.37 7.71 -1.39
CA HIS A 188 -1.92 8.92 -2.01
C HIS A 188 -3.40 8.80 -2.39
N ASN A 189 -4.07 7.77 -1.94
CA ASN A 189 -5.52 7.59 -2.09
C ASN A 189 -6.09 7.02 -0.78
N PRO A 190 -7.41 7.16 -0.53
CA PRO A 190 -8.03 6.77 0.74
C PRO A 190 -7.69 5.35 1.17
N HIS A 191 -7.75 4.39 0.25
CA HIS A 191 -7.49 2.98 0.54
C HIS A 191 -6.04 2.73 1.01
N SER A 192 -5.05 3.29 0.30
CA SER A 192 -3.64 3.12 0.69
C SER A 192 -3.28 3.88 1.96
N ILE A 193 -3.86 5.08 2.16
CA ILE A 193 -3.66 5.87 3.38
C ILE A 193 -4.24 5.13 4.58
N SER A 194 -5.48 4.61 4.49
CA SER A 194 -6.10 3.81 5.56
C SER A 194 -5.26 2.59 5.93
N ALA A 195 -4.73 1.87 4.94
CA ALA A 195 -3.90 0.70 5.19
C ALA A 195 -2.60 1.02 5.96
N VAL A 196 -1.95 2.15 5.63
CA VAL A 196 -0.72 2.59 6.32
C VAL A 196 -1.06 3.14 7.71
N THR A 197 -2.10 3.96 7.87
CA THR A 197 -2.51 4.49 9.18
C THR A 197 -2.94 3.39 10.14
N GLU A 198 -3.63 2.36 9.66
CA GLU A 198 -3.98 1.17 10.45
C GLU A 198 -2.72 0.46 10.99
N ALA A 199 -1.72 0.25 10.14
CA ALA A 199 -0.44 -0.33 10.57
C ALA A 199 0.27 0.57 11.61
N MET A 200 0.28 1.89 11.41
CA MET A 200 0.91 2.84 12.34
C MET A 200 0.16 2.96 13.67
N ALA A 201 -1.16 2.78 13.67
CA ALA A 201 -1.98 2.87 14.88
C ALA A 201 -1.61 1.82 15.94
N SER A 202 -1.08 0.66 15.52
CA SER A 202 -0.60 -0.39 16.41
C SER A 202 0.72 -0.05 17.12
N ILE A 203 1.44 0.96 16.66
CA ILE A 203 2.73 1.36 17.20
C ILE A 203 2.51 2.33 18.37
N PRO A 204 3.03 2.05 19.57
CA PRO A 204 2.98 2.98 20.68
C PRO A 204 3.70 4.29 20.36
N ALA A 205 3.08 5.43 20.66
CA ALA A 205 3.67 6.74 20.49
C ALA A 205 3.14 7.72 21.54
N LYS A 206 3.96 8.70 21.94
CA LYS A 206 3.55 9.79 22.84
C LYS A 206 2.69 10.80 22.10
N LYS A 207 3.15 11.21 20.93
CA LYS A 207 2.42 12.06 19.97
C LYS A 207 2.54 11.48 18.57
N ARG A 208 1.56 11.76 17.74
CA ARG A 208 1.50 11.37 16.33
C ARG A 208 1.47 12.59 15.44
N PHE A 209 2.34 12.57 14.45
CA PHE A 209 2.43 13.59 13.40
C PHE A 209 2.04 12.95 12.06
N ILE A 210 1.28 13.68 11.26
CA ILE A 210 1.05 13.34 9.86
C ILE A 210 1.49 14.51 9.01
N LEU A 211 2.24 14.21 7.94
CA LEU A 211 2.50 15.13 6.85
C LEU A 211 1.89 14.56 5.58
N MET A 212 1.06 15.35 4.90
CA MET A 212 0.36 14.90 3.69
C MET A 212 0.16 16.05 2.70
N GLY A 213 0.45 15.77 1.41
CA GLY A 213 0.03 16.54 0.25
C GLY A 213 -0.66 15.63 -0.75
N ILE A 214 -1.54 16.19 -1.59
CA ILE A 214 -2.27 15.47 -2.64
C ILE A 214 -2.20 16.25 -3.95
N GLY A 215 -2.15 15.56 -5.09
CA GLY A 215 -2.15 16.20 -6.40
C GLY A 215 -3.48 16.89 -6.70
N GLY A 216 -3.41 18.09 -7.29
CA GLY A 216 -4.56 18.92 -7.60
C GLY A 216 -5.48 18.40 -8.72
N ASP A 217 -5.10 17.31 -9.40
CA ASP A 217 -5.97 16.61 -10.35
C ASP A 217 -7.10 15.80 -9.68
N ARG A 218 -7.16 15.80 -8.34
CA ARG A 218 -8.20 15.16 -7.57
C ARG A 218 -9.37 16.10 -7.33
N SER A 219 -10.59 15.55 -7.26
CA SER A 219 -11.76 16.31 -6.81
C SER A 219 -11.62 16.68 -5.32
N ASP A 220 -12.28 17.75 -4.89
CA ASP A 220 -12.31 18.17 -3.47
C ASP A 220 -12.76 17.03 -2.56
N GLN A 221 -13.77 16.26 -2.99
CA GLN A 221 -14.25 15.13 -2.22
C GLN A 221 -13.18 14.03 -2.08
N ALA A 222 -12.40 13.77 -3.13
CA ALA A 222 -11.31 12.79 -3.06
C ALA A 222 -10.17 13.26 -2.13
N ILE A 223 -9.87 14.56 -2.11
CA ILE A 223 -8.91 15.17 -1.19
C ILE A 223 -9.43 15.02 0.25
N ARG A 224 -10.69 15.39 0.52
CA ARG A 224 -11.31 15.26 1.84
C ARG A 224 -11.35 13.82 2.32
N ASN A 225 -11.71 12.85 1.47
CA ASN A 225 -11.73 11.43 1.80
C ASN A 225 -10.31 10.90 2.15
N SER A 226 -9.29 11.33 1.41
CA SER A 226 -7.90 10.98 1.69
C SER A 226 -7.43 11.56 3.03
N THR A 227 -7.80 12.82 3.31
CA THR A 227 -7.51 13.47 4.59
C THR A 227 -8.23 12.76 5.74
N GLN A 228 -9.50 12.38 5.56
CA GLN A 228 -10.25 11.61 6.55
C GLN A 228 -9.58 10.26 6.86
N SER A 229 -9.05 9.57 5.82
CA SER A 229 -8.28 8.34 6.03
C SER A 229 -7.00 8.57 6.83
N ALA A 230 -6.31 9.70 6.60
CA ALA A 230 -5.12 10.06 7.38
C ALA A 230 -5.48 10.38 8.85
N LEU A 231 -6.58 11.09 9.07
CA LEU A 231 -7.07 11.46 10.41
C LEU A 231 -7.47 10.25 11.27
N SER A 232 -7.69 9.06 10.69
CA SER A 232 -7.92 7.83 11.46
C SER A 232 -6.75 7.44 12.36
N LEU A 233 -5.54 7.93 12.10
CA LEU A 233 -4.38 7.77 13.00
C LEU A 233 -4.50 8.60 14.28
N GLN A 234 -5.48 9.51 14.37
CA GLN A 234 -5.67 10.45 15.48
C GLN A 234 -4.40 11.29 15.77
N PRO A 235 -3.91 12.06 14.78
CA PRO A 235 -2.68 12.81 14.94
C PRO A 235 -2.84 13.98 15.92
N ASP A 236 -1.79 14.23 16.72
CA ASP A 236 -1.65 15.44 17.54
C ASP A 236 -1.28 16.66 16.68
N TYR A 237 -0.58 16.44 15.57
CA TYR A 237 -0.22 17.47 14.61
C TYR A 237 -0.41 16.98 13.18
N PHE A 238 -1.01 17.83 12.36
CA PHE A 238 -1.21 17.56 10.93
C PHE A 238 -0.54 18.65 10.10
N VAL A 239 0.43 18.27 9.25
CA VAL A 239 1.13 19.17 8.34
C VAL A 239 0.58 18.96 6.93
N ALA A 240 -0.25 19.92 6.48
CA ALA A 240 -0.82 19.94 5.15
C ALA A 240 0.17 20.65 4.19
N VAL A 241 0.76 19.89 3.27
CA VAL A 241 1.77 20.43 2.35
C VAL A 241 1.22 20.63 0.95
N GLU A 242 1.66 21.72 0.31
CA GLU A 242 1.43 21.92 -1.10
C GLU A 242 2.39 21.07 -1.93
N LEU A 243 1.96 20.68 -3.12
CA LEU A 243 2.77 19.95 -4.11
C LEU A 243 2.92 20.82 -5.37
N PRO A 244 3.91 21.76 -5.43
CA PRO A 244 4.00 22.73 -6.52
C PRO A 244 4.07 22.11 -7.91
N GLU A 245 4.71 20.95 -8.07
CA GLU A 245 4.80 20.23 -9.34
C GLU A 245 3.50 19.51 -9.75
N TYR A 246 2.54 19.42 -8.83
CA TYR A 246 1.28 18.68 -8.99
C TYR A 246 0.03 19.52 -8.79
N LEU A 247 0.08 20.84 -8.98
CA LEU A 247 -1.07 21.76 -8.87
C LEU A 247 -2.18 21.41 -9.87
N ARG A 248 -1.82 20.99 -11.09
CA ARG A 248 -2.75 20.46 -12.10
C ARG A 248 -3.93 21.39 -12.39
N GLY A 249 -3.70 22.70 -12.40
CA GLY A 249 -4.69 23.73 -12.69
C GLY A 249 -5.37 24.35 -11.46
N ARG A 250 -4.99 23.96 -10.27
CA ARG A 250 -5.39 24.65 -9.03
C ARG A 250 -4.42 25.76 -8.68
N GLU A 251 -4.90 26.73 -7.92
CA GLU A 251 -4.07 27.79 -7.37
C GLU A 251 -3.17 27.25 -6.24
N SER A 252 -2.01 27.89 -6.05
CA SER A 252 -1.12 27.55 -4.94
C SER A 252 -1.81 27.79 -3.59
N GLY A 253 -1.69 26.84 -2.68
CA GLY A 253 -2.34 26.86 -1.37
C GLY A 253 -3.76 26.30 -1.34
N GLU A 254 -4.40 26.05 -2.49
CA GLU A 254 -5.78 25.58 -2.55
C GLU A 254 -5.93 24.17 -1.98
N VAL A 255 -5.02 23.25 -2.32
CA VAL A 255 -5.07 21.87 -1.87
C VAL A 255 -4.72 21.76 -0.40
N SER A 256 -3.65 22.40 0.04
CA SER A 256 -3.24 22.42 1.45
C SER A 256 -4.30 23.05 2.35
N GLN A 257 -5.04 24.05 1.86
CA GLN A 257 -6.16 24.65 2.58
C GLN A 257 -7.35 23.68 2.68
N LEU A 258 -7.71 22.96 1.61
CA LEU A 258 -8.76 21.92 1.64
C LEU A 258 -8.46 20.81 2.67
N ILE A 259 -7.18 20.41 2.77
CA ILE A 259 -6.71 19.46 3.77
C ILE A 259 -6.87 20.05 5.18
N ALA A 260 -6.42 21.28 5.39
CA ALA A 260 -6.51 21.98 6.67
C ALA A 260 -7.98 22.17 7.12
N ASP A 261 -8.87 22.51 6.18
CA ASP A 261 -10.31 22.64 6.46
C ASP A 261 -10.93 21.31 6.88
N GLN A 262 -10.53 20.21 6.25
CA GLN A 262 -10.98 18.88 6.65
C GLN A 262 -10.46 18.50 8.04
N CYS A 263 -9.22 18.87 8.39
CA CYS A 263 -8.67 18.66 9.73
C CYS A 263 -9.47 19.44 10.79
N ARG A 264 -9.84 20.69 10.53
CA ARG A 264 -10.70 21.50 11.43
C ARG A 264 -12.08 20.86 11.59
N THR A 265 -12.68 20.40 10.49
CA THR A 265 -13.98 19.70 10.50
C THR A 265 -13.92 18.43 11.33
N HIS A 266 -12.79 17.77 11.38
CA HIS A 266 -12.55 16.57 12.22
C HIS A 266 -12.31 16.91 13.70
N GLY A 267 -12.06 18.19 14.04
CA GLY A 267 -11.92 18.65 15.42
C GLY A 267 -10.50 19.01 15.85
N LEU A 268 -9.53 19.03 14.94
CA LEU A 268 -8.18 19.55 15.26
C LEU A 268 -8.25 21.08 15.45
N SER A 269 -7.58 21.55 16.49
CA SER A 269 -7.44 22.99 16.75
C SER A 269 -6.44 23.65 15.78
N GLN A 270 -6.46 24.97 15.68
CA GLN A 270 -5.61 25.72 14.76
C GLN A 270 -4.11 25.53 15.01
N ASP A 271 -3.68 25.35 16.25
CA ASP A 271 -2.31 25.10 16.67
C ASP A 271 -1.81 23.67 16.35
N GLN A 272 -2.72 22.73 16.09
CA GLN A 272 -2.43 21.37 15.66
C GLN A 272 -2.31 21.24 14.13
N ILE A 273 -2.74 22.26 13.38
CA ILE A 273 -2.76 22.24 11.92
C ILE A 273 -1.72 23.22 11.40
N ILE A 274 -0.81 22.72 10.58
CA ILE A 274 0.26 23.51 9.96
C ILE A 274 0.11 23.38 8.45
N THR A 275 0.19 24.50 7.74
CA THR A 275 0.28 24.49 6.27
C THR A 275 1.71 24.81 5.84
N SER A 276 2.18 24.19 4.76
CA SER A 276 3.52 24.41 4.22
C SER A 276 3.50 24.40 2.70
N ASP A 277 4.36 25.21 2.10
CA ASP A 277 4.40 25.44 0.65
C ASP A 277 5.08 24.30 -0.11
N SER A 278 5.75 23.39 0.59
CA SER A 278 6.41 22.22 -0.03
C SER A 278 6.56 21.06 0.96
N PRO A 279 6.77 19.82 0.46
CA PRO A 279 7.09 18.69 1.32
C PRO A 279 8.38 18.89 2.12
N LEU A 280 9.41 19.51 1.54
CA LEU A 280 10.70 19.74 2.23
C LEU A 280 10.51 20.62 3.46
N THR A 281 9.92 21.80 3.31
CA THR A 281 9.66 22.71 4.43
C THR A 281 8.68 22.10 5.44
N GLY A 282 7.72 21.31 4.98
CA GLY A 282 6.82 20.58 5.88
C GLY A 282 7.55 19.54 6.73
N VAL A 283 8.52 18.82 6.16
CA VAL A 283 9.36 17.87 6.91
C VAL A 283 10.24 18.59 7.92
N GLU A 284 10.86 19.72 7.58
CA GLU A 284 11.62 20.55 8.53
C GLU A 284 10.78 20.91 9.76
N VAL A 285 9.54 21.37 9.54
CA VAL A 285 8.61 21.71 10.63
C VAL A 285 8.29 20.48 11.50
N VAL A 286 8.12 19.30 10.90
CA VAL A 286 7.92 18.06 11.66
C VAL A 286 9.15 17.76 12.52
N LEU A 287 10.35 17.80 11.92
CA LEU A 287 11.61 17.46 12.60
C LEU A 287 11.91 18.41 13.79
N GLU A 288 11.59 19.69 13.67
CA GLU A 288 11.75 20.67 14.75
C GLU A 288 10.84 20.38 15.96
N LYS A 289 9.67 19.75 15.74
CA LYS A 289 8.69 19.48 16.80
C LYS A 289 8.83 18.10 17.42
N LEU A 290 9.47 17.15 16.73
CA LEU A 290 9.58 15.76 17.19
C LEU A 290 10.36 15.65 18.50
N GLN A 291 9.82 14.84 19.40
CA GLN A 291 10.44 14.51 20.69
C GLN A 291 10.62 12.98 20.83
N PRO A 292 11.52 12.52 21.69
CA PRO A 292 11.73 11.09 21.93
C PRO A 292 10.42 10.36 22.31
N GLY A 293 10.12 9.30 21.56
CA GLY A 293 8.92 8.49 21.72
C GLY A 293 7.73 8.94 20.86
N ASP A 294 7.89 9.97 20.03
CA ASP A 294 6.88 10.37 19.04
C ASP A 294 6.94 9.48 17.79
N LEU A 295 5.86 9.52 17.01
CA LEU A 295 5.75 8.89 15.70
C LEU A 295 5.34 9.91 14.65
N ALA A 296 6.05 9.94 13.52
CA ALA A 296 5.65 10.72 12.35
C ALA A 296 5.39 9.80 11.15
N LEU A 297 4.24 9.99 10.49
CA LEU A 297 3.92 9.40 9.20
C LEU A 297 4.01 10.50 8.13
N LEU A 298 4.99 10.38 7.25
CA LEU A 298 5.25 11.31 6.15
C LEU A 298 4.77 10.69 4.83
N LEU A 299 3.65 11.16 4.30
CA LEU A 299 3.10 10.74 3.01
C LEU A 299 3.72 11.57 1.89
N ILE A 300 4.83 11.08 1.33
CA ILE A 300 5.71 11.83 0.43
C ILE A 300 5.52 11.42 -1.03
N LEU A 301 5.04 12.35 -1.85
CA LEU A 301 4.80 12.14 -3.29
C LEU A 301 5.88 12.77 -4.18
N SER A 302 6.56 13.83 -3.72
CA SER A 302 7.69 14.48 -4.41
C SER A 302 8.89 14.61 -3.47
N ASP A 303 10.02 15.11 -3.98
CA ASP A 303 11.23 15.42 -3.22
C ASP A 303 11.83 14.30 -2.36
N ARG A 304 11.40 13.06 -2.61
CA ARG A 304 11.72 11.90 -1.76
C ARG A 304 13.23 11.72 -1.52
N LYS A 305 14.08 11.95 -2.54
CA LYS A 305 15.52 11.80 -2.39
C LYS A 305 16.12 12.81 -1.41
N GLN A 306 15.68 14.08 -1.50
CA GLN A 306 16.13 15.14 -0.59
C GLN A 306 15.62 14.87 0.83
N ILE A 307 14.36 14.45 0.98
CA ILE A 307 13.76 14.10 2.27
C ILE A 307 14.46 12.91 2.89
N PHE A 308 14.78 11.86 2.14
CA PHE A 308 15.54 10.73 2.66
C PHE A 308 16.91 11.17 3.17
N LYS A 309 17.64 11.97 2.39
CA LYS A 309 18.93 12.52 2.81
C LYS A 309 18.80 13.35 4.09
N MET A 310 17.79 14.22 4.16
CA MET A 310 17.51 15.02 5.36
C MET A 310 17.27 14.10 6.57
N LEU A 311 16.43 13.07 6.45
CA LEU A 311 16.16 12.15 7.53
C LEU A 311 17.40 11.32 7.94
N GLU A 312 18.24 10.93 6.99
CA GLU A 312 19.53 10.26 7.25
C GLU A 312 20.50 11.17 8.00
N ASP A 313 20.58 12.46 7.63
CA ASP A 313 21.45 13.47 8.27
C ASP A 313 21.02 13.75 9.74
N PHE A 314 19.74 13.59 10.07
CA PHE A 314 19.18 13.71 11.42
C PHE A 314 19.07 12.37 12.17
N SER A 315 19.35 11.24 11.51
CA SER A 315 19.33 9.91 12.15
C SER A 315 20.60 9.71 12.98
N THR A 316 20.42 9.44 14.24
CA THR A 316 21.52 9.15 15.21
C THR A 316 21.58 7.67 15.53
#